data_43ee05a5d68c4a0ca3c672549ed81e59
#
_entry.id   43ee05a5d68c4a0ca3c672549ed81e59
#
_cell.length_a   1.000
_cell.length_b   1.000
_cell.length_c   1.000
_cell.angle_alpha   90.00
_cell.angle_beta   90.00
_cell.angle_gamma   90.00
#
_symmetry.space_group_name_H-M   'P 1'
#
loop_
_entity.id
_entity.type
_entity.pdbx_description
1 polymer ?
#
loop_
_entity_poly.entity_id
_entity_poly.type
_entity_poly.pdbx_seq_one_letter_code
_entity_poly.pdbx_strand_id
1 'polypeptide(L)'
;MKKNFPVTTTEVEVPAGVSLVSKTDLKGIITYANDAFVNISGFSLEELQGKSHNIVRHPDTPEAIFKDMWKTLQKGKPWQGFVKNRCKSGDFYWVHACIVPIRRNEQTIGYMSVRKRAEPKQITQAQVFYQEVAARGMPRQWKLPSWLGIRFGMRAGTIFVACMMLAGGALGIGGLKLADAAFTRMYQEQFEPAIAVGQIEARLNAVRASMLEAQLYREPGVNSSPKANDQLQQLQSYYDDMTEMLTKLNVGEQAVSASNAPLAQALHRYIDEGRTLVNQVAQDKTADNAISSVALHQMLDLERKASLSAQALRQSLSNAAQQEFSATLDRNENIRNFAIIGITLGLFLVAAVGRLFISGIVNPLNASIRKLNRIAEGNLQGEIDLSGTGETAQLNNAAAVMQLHLKVMLDEIALASRSIHRHCTKLNAALYEVTEHTEAQHDQVYSAIRALDAATAETRDLSERSERLLSMADTANETLASEIRDLATATRLTAFGAEEVAASMQQVGNLIVENRGEAQLAWQASEELMHTAGELNNLVDFFDPEKHLD
;
A
#
# COMPACT_ATOMS: atom_id res chain seq x y z
N MET A 1 -18.58 6.83 -35.62
CA MET A 1 -19.37 5.72 -35.05
C MET A 1 -20.83 5.80 -35.51
N LYS A 2 -21.54 4.64 -35.66
CA LYS A 2 -22.95 4.58 -36.08
C LYS A 2 -23.81 5.20 -34.98
N LYS A 3 -24.71 6.13 -35.37
CA LYS A 3 -25.71 6.70 -34.48
C LYS A 3 -27.00 5.84 -34.57
N ASN A 4 -27.58 5.50 -33.43
CA ASN A 4 -28.79 4.67 -33.35
C ASN A 4 -30.00 5.56 -33.21
N PHE A 5 -31.07 5.24 -33.98
CA PHE A 5 -32.35 5.89 -33.96
C PHE A 5 -33.46 4.82 -33.89
N PRO A 6 -34.67 5.15 -33.46
CA PRO A 6 -35.16 6.44 -32.95
C PRO A 6 -34.59 6.76 -31.56
N VAL A 7 -34.71 8.02 -31.12
CA VAL A 7 -34.46 8.48 -29.73
C VAL A 7 -35.66 9.30 -29.29
N THR A 8 -36.04 9.16 -28.03
CA THR A 8 -37.12 9.92 -27.38
C THR A 8 -36.54 10.77 -26.24
N THR A 9 -37.38 11.54 -25.58
CA THR A 9 -37.04 12.31 -24.37
C THR A 9 -37.44 11.60 -23.08
N THR A 10 -37.94 10.36 -23.17
CA THR A 10 -38.46 9.57 -22.05
C THR A 10 -37.28 8.80 -21.39
N GLU A 11 -37.11 9.00 -20.09
CA GLU A 11 -36.15 8.23 -19.30
C GLU A 11 -36.83 6.99 -18.70
N VAL A 12 -36.17 5.83 -18.85
CA VAL A 12 -36.54 4.58 -18.19
C VAL A 12 -35.65 4.45 -16.97
N GLU A 13 -36.23 4.37 -15.79
CA GLU A 13 -35.52 4.30 -14.55
C GLU A 13 -34.98 2.87 -14.31
N VAL A 14 -33.66 2.75 -14.00
CA VAL A 14 -33.08 1.49 -13.58
C VAL A 14 -33.50 1.23 -12.13
N PRO A 15 -34.14 0.08 -11.81
CA PRO A 15 -34.56 -0.21 -10.44
C PRO A 15 -33.36 -0.20 -9.46
N ALA A 16 -33.59 0.26 -8.22
CA ALA A 16 -32.57 0.22 -7.17
C ALA A 16 -32.14 -1.22 -6.88
N GLY A 17 -30.87 -1.43 -6.53
CA GLY A 17 -30.33 -2.77 -6.24
C GLY A 17 -30.08 -3.64 -7.49
N VAL A 18 -30.68 -3.35 -8.63
CA VAL A 18 -30.53 -4.14 -9.85
C VAL A 18 -29.22 -3.84 -10.57
N SER A 19 -28.55 -4.90 -11.00
CA SER A 19 -27.33 -4.83 -11.81
C SER A 19 -27.60 -5.30 -13.24
N LEU A 20 -27.26 -4.46 -14.22
CA LEU A 20 -27.36 -4.80 -15.64
C LEU A 20 -26.01 -5.35 -16.09
N VAL A 21 -25.97 -6.65 -16.41
CA VAL A 21 -24.73 -7.35 -16.74
C VAL A 21 -24.69 -7.71 -18.22
N SER A 22 -23.54 -7.50 -18.86
CA SER A 22 -23.25 -8.03 -20.18
C SER A 22 -21.79 -8.46 -20.30
N LYS A 23 -21.52 -9.51 -21.10
CA LYS A 23 -20.17 -9.90 -21.51
C LYS A 23 -20.03 -9.70 -23.02
N THR A 24 -18.82 -9.37 -23.46
CA THR A 24 -18.49 -9.23 -24.88
C THR A 24 -17.19 -9.94 -25.19
N ASP A 25 -16.99 -10.25 -26.45
CA ASP A 25 -15.69 -10.61 -26.98
C ASP A 25 -14.73 -9.39 -27.07
N LEU A 26 -13.53 -9.59 -27.60
CA LEU A 26 -12.53 -8.53 -27.79
C LEU A 26 -12.97 -7.44 -28.77
N LYS A 27 -13.93 -7.74 -29.67
CA LYS A 27 -14.47 -6.80 -30.65
C LYS A 27 -15.69 -6.02 -30.13
N GLY A 28 -16.13 -6.32 -28.90
CA GLY A 28 -17.31 -5.71 -28.30
C GLY A 28 -18.63 -6.32 -28.78
N ILE A 29 -18.60 -7.55 -29.28
CA ILE A 29 -19.79 -8.33 -29.66
C ILE A 29 -20.34 -8.96 -28.38
N ILE A 30 -21.63 -8.78 -28.11
CA ILE A 30 -22.31 -9.30 -26.92
C ILE A 30 -22.35 -10.82 -26.98
N THR A 31 -21.79 -11.49 -25.97
CA THR A 31 -21.80 -12.94 -25.79
C THR A 31 -22.73 -13.38 -24.68
N TYR A 32 -23.07 -12.47 -23.76
CA TYR A 32 -23.96 -12.70 -22.63
C TYR A 32 -24.66 -11.41 -22.23
N ALA A 33 -25.92 -11.52 -21.83
CA ALA A 33 -26.74 -10.46 -21.22
C ALA A 33 -27.66 -11.08 -20.17
N ASN A 34 -27.74 -10.49 -18.96
CA ASN A 34 -28.67 -10.96 -17.96
C ASN A 34 -30.09 -10.43 -18.23
N ASP A 35 -31.10 -11.04 -17.60
CA ASP A 35 -32.52 -10.69 -17.79
C ASP A 35 -32.78 -9.20 -17.49
N ALA A 36 -32.13 -8.64 -16.49
CA ALA A 36 -32.28 -7.23 -16.15
C ALA A 36 -31.82 -6.30 -17.29
N PHE A 37 -30.73 -6.64 -17.97
CA PHE A 37 -30.23 -5.88 -19.11
C PHE A 37 -31.12 -6.08 -20.34
N VAL A 38 -31.63 -7.29 -20.58
CA VAL A 38 -32.63 -7.60 -21.64
C VAL A 38 -33.88 -6.76 -21.41
N ASN A 39 -34.48 -6.84 -20.22
CA ASN A 39 -35.71 -6.17 -19.88
C ASN A 39 -35.65 -4.65 -20.03
N ILE A 40 -34.60 -4.00 -19.46
CA ILE A 40 -34.48 -2.53 -19.53
C ILE A 40 -34.17 -2.04 -20.94
N SER A 41 -33.36 -2.80 -21.68
CA SER A 41 -32.99 -2.43 -23.05
C SER A 41 -34.17 -2.58 -24.04
N GLY A 42 -35.17 -3.43 -23.71
CA GLY A 42 -36.30 -3.75 -24.58
C GLY A 42 -35.95 -4.59 -25.81
N PHE A 43 -34.69 -5.07 -25.90
CA PHE A 43 -34.26 -6.03 -26.93
C PHE A 43 -34.42 -7.45 -26.40
N SER A 44 -34.77 -8.41 -27.24
CA SER A 44 -34.71 -9.82 -26.85
C SER A 44 -33.24 -10.29 -26.72
N LEU A 45 -33.05 -11.43 -26.04
CA LEU A 45 -31.69 -12.00 -25.89
C LEU A 45 -31.08 -12.34 -27.25
N GLU A 46 -31.89 -12.87 -28.18
CA GLU A 46 -31.47 -13.22 -29.56
C GLU A 46 -31.12 -11.97 -30.37
N GLU A 47 -31.78 -10.83 -30.11
CA GLU A 47 -31.46 -9.56 -30.75
C GLU A 47 -30.18 -8.94 -30.22
N LEU A 48 -29.79 -9.21 -28.98
CA LEU A 48 -28.58 -8.70 -28.34
C LEU A 48 -27.37 -9.59 -28.63
N GLN A 49 -27.53 -10.90 -28.55
CA GLN A 49 -26.44 -11.86 -28.68
C GLN A 49 -25.87 -11.85 -30.11
N GLY A 50 -24.56 -11.82 -30.24
CA GLY A 50 -23.87 -11.72 -31.53
C GLY A 50 -23.90 -10.32 -32.17
N LYS A 51 -24.51 -9.32 -31.52
CA LYS A 51 -24.52 -7.92 -31.98
C LYS A 51 -23.47 -7.09 -31.23
N SER A 52 -23.00 -6.04 -31.91
CA SER A 52 -22.09 -5.07 -31.25
C SER A 52 -22.83 -4.38 -30.12
N HIS A 53 -22.17 -4.21 -28.98
CA HIS A 53 -22.70 -3.50 -27.81
C HIS A 53 -23.12 -2.06 -28.12
N ASN A 54 -22.70 -1.52 -29.27
CA ASN A 54 -23.12 -0.22 -29.76
C ASN A 54 -24.66 -0.15 -29.99
N ILE A 55 -25.39 -1.27 -30.07
CA ILE A 55 -26.84 -1.31 -30.29
C ILE A 55 -27.60 -0.52 -29.21
N VAL A 56 -27.15 -0.52 -27.97
CA VAL A 56 -27.76 0.21 -26.85
C VAL A 56 -27.14 1.58 -26.62
N ARG A 57 -26.26 2.06 -27.48
CA ARG A 57 -25.63 3.37 -27.31
C ARG A 57 -26.60 4.50 -27.67
N HIS A 58 -26.73 5.48 -26.74
CA HIS A 58 -27.43 6.73 -27.01
C HIS A 58 -26.54 7.71 -27.80
N PRO A 59 -27.06 8.43 -28.81
CA PRO A 59 -26.28 9.37 -29.61
C PRO A 59 -25.64 10.52 -28.82
N ASP A 60 -26.26 10.96 -27.70
CA ASP A 60 -25.77 12.03 -26.84
C ASP A 60 -24.49 11.66 -26.11
N THR A 61 -24.17 10.37 -25.97
CA THR A 61 -22.90 9.96 -25.32
C THR A 61 -21.72 10.28 -26.24
N PRO A 62 -20.82 11.22 -25.85
CA PRO A 62 -19.70 11.64 -26.68
C PRO A 62 -18.80 10.48 -27.11
N GLU A 63 -18.33 10.52 -28.35
CA GLU A 63 -17.43 9.49 -28.89
C GLU A 63 -16.12 9.40 -28.10
N ALA A 64 -15.65 10.52 -27.58
CA ALA A 64 -14.42 10.60 -26.79
C ALA A 64 -14.46 9.74 -25.52
N ILE A 65 -15.63 9.56 -24.90
CA ILE A 65 -15.81 8.68 -23.71
C ILE A 65 -15.58 7.22 -24.07
N PHE A 66 -16.14 6.77 -25.20
CA PHE A 66 -15.91 5.40 -25.67
C PHE A 66 -14.45 5.19 -26.14
N LYS A 67 -13.82 6.20 -26.73
CA LYS A 67 -12.38 6.16 -27.05
C LYS A 67 -11.54 5.97 -25.79
N ASP A 68 -11.83 6.70 -24.73
CA ASP A 68 -11.13 6.56 -23.44
C ASP A 68 -11.37 5.19 -22.83
N MET A 69 -12.62 4.73 -22.83
CA MET A 69 -13.02 3.40 -22.38
C MET A 69 -12.20 2.29 -23.06
N TRP A 70 -12.21 2.25 -24.40
CA TRP A 70 -11.48 1.24 -25.15
C TRP A 70 -9.98 1.32 -24.94
N LYS A 71 -9.41 2.53 -24.91
CA LYS A 71 -7.99 2.74 -24.63
C LYS A 71 -7.58 2.23 -23.24
N THR A 72 -8.47 2.32 -22.26
CA THR A 72 -8.25 1.85 -20.89
C THR A 72 -8.34 0.33 -20.81
N LEU A 73 -9.38 -0.26 -21.42
CA LEU A 73 -9.62 -1.70 -21.46
C LEU A 73 -8.52 -2.47 -22.22
N GLN A 74 -8.05 -1.92 -23.35
CA GLN A 74 -6.94 -2.50 -24.13
C GLN A 74 -5.62 -2.54 -23.36
N LYS A 75 -5.44 -1.63 -22.37
CA LYS A 75 -4.31 -1.68 -21.44
C LYS A 75 -4.49 -2.69 -20.31
N GLY A 76 -5.56 -3.50 -20.37
CA GLY A 76 -5.90 -4.47 -19.33
C GLY A 76 -6.36 -3.84 -18.02
N LYS A 77 -6.82 -2.58 -18.04
CA LYS A 77 -7.30 -1.86 -16.86
C LYS A 77 -8.81 -1.75 -16.86
N PRO A 78 -9.47 -1.82 -15.69
CA PRO A 78 -10.90 -1.53 -15.58
C PRO A 78 -11.18 -0.07 -15.93
N TRP A 79 -12.37 0.15 -16.49
CA TRP A 79 -12.90 1.47 -16.79
C TRP A 79 -14.22 1.70 -16.06
N GLN A 80 -14.46 2.92 -15.63
CA GLN A 80 -15.67 3.32 -14.93
C GLN A 80 -16.14 4.67 -15.45
N GLY A 81 -17.46 4.82 -15.61
CA GLY A 81 -18.02 6.08 -16.04
C GLY A 81 -19.55 6.05 -16.14
N PHE A 82 -20.15 7.24 -16.22
CA PHE A 82 -21.58 7.39 -16.46
C PHE A 82 -21.85 7.30 -17.95
N VAL A 83 -22.88 6.49 -18.32
CA VAL A 83 -23.23 6.26 -19.71
C VAL A 83 -24.74 6.42 -19.88
N LYS A 84 -25.13 7.21 -20.89
CA LYS A 84 -26.52 7.28 -21.36
C LYS A 84 -26.71 6.20 -22.41
N ASN A 85 -27.58 5.23 -22.13
CA ASN A 85 -27.93 4.15 -23.03
C ASN A 85 -29.32 4.40 -23.67
N ARG A 86 -29.61 3.68 -24.74
CA ARG A 86 -30.87 3.73 -25.50
C ARG A 86 -31.59 2.37 -25.45
N CYS A 87 -32.90 2.40 -25.21
CA CYS A 87 -33.80 1.27 -25.38
C CYS A 87 -34.14 1.02 -26.85
N LYS A 88 -34.73 -0.14 -27.15
CA LYS A 88 -35.25 -0.47 -28.49
C LYS A 88 -36.34 0.50 -28.92
N SER A 89 -37.21 0.95 -28.01
CA SER A 89 -38.24 1.98 -28.22
C SER A 89 -37.69 3.34 -28.65
N GLY A 90 -36.45 3.63 -28.29
CA GLY A 90 -35.84 4.94 -28.42
C GLY A 90 -35.70 5.70 -27.10
N ASP A 91 -36.35 5.25 -26.04
CA ASP A 91 -36.19 5.78 -24.68
C ASP A 91 -34.77 5.60 -24.19
N PHE A 92 -34.42 6.28 -23.12
CA PHE A 92 -33.04 6.21 -22.60
C PHE A 92 -32.97 5.91 -21.11
N TYR A 93 -31.84 5.40 -20.68
CA TYR A 93 -31.57 5.18 -19.26
C TYR A 93 -30.11 5.54 -18.93
N TRP A 94 -29.90 6.09 -17.71
CA TRP A 94 -28.58 6.44 -17.22
C TRP A 94 -28.05 5.35 -16.33
N VAL A 95 -26.78 5.00 -16.53
CA VAL A 95 -26.08 4.00 -15.73
C VAL A 95 -24.71 4.47 -15.31
N HIS A 96 -24.29 4.05 -14.13
CA HIS A 96 -22.91 4.02 -13.72
C HIS A 96 -22.31 2.69 -14.14
N ALA A 97 -21.50 2.68 -15.17
CA ALA A 97 -20.92 1.49 -15.77
C ALA A 97 -19.51 1.24 -15.21
N CYS A 98 -19.25 0.00 -14.78
CA CYS A 98 -17.92 -0.53 -14.53
C CYS A 98 -17.63 -1.66 -15.52
N ILE A 99 -16.56 -1.53 -16.28
CA ILE A 99 -16.18 -2.49 -17.32
C ILE A 99 -14.79 -3.01 -17.03
N VAL A 100 -14.66 -4.33 -17.01
CA VAL A 100 -13.40 -5.00 -16.68
C VAL A 100 -13.01 -5.99 -17.78
N PRO A 101 -11.71 -6.20 -18.03
CA PRO A 101 -11.24 -7.25 -18.92
C PRO A 101 -11.45 -8.62 -18.27
N ILE A 102 -12.00 -9.59 -19.02
CA ILE A 102 -12.05 -10.99 -18.66
C ILE A 102 -10.71 -11.61 -19.09
N ARG A 103 -9.98 -12.19 -18.13
CA ARG A 103 -8.66 -12.78 -18.39
C ARG A 103 -8.67 -14.28 -18.18
N ARG A 104 -7.96 -14.99 -19.05
CA ARG A 104 -7.65 -16.40 -18.91
C ARG A 104 -6.18 -16.59 -19.26
N ASN A 105 -5.40 -17.22 -18.37
CA ASN A 105 -3.95 -17.40 -18.56
C ASN A 105 -3.24 -16.09 -18.93
N GLU A 106 -3.50 -15.01 -18.15
CA GLU A 106 -2.96 -13.66 -18.35
C GLU A 106 -3.39 -12.93 -19.65
N GLN A 107 -4.07 -13.61 -20.55
CA GLN A 107 -4.58 -13.02 -21.78
C GLN A 107 -6.02 -12.51 -21.60
N THR A 108 -6.30 -11.34 -22.14
CA THR A 108 -7.67 -10.82 -22.19
C THR A 108 -8.44 -11.56 -23.30
N ILE A 109 -9.57 -12.18 -22.94
CA ILE A 109 -10.42 -12.94 -23.86
C ILE A 109 -11.74 -12.23 -24.18
N GLY A 110 -12.07 -11.17 -23.44
CA GLY A 110 -13.29 -10.40 -23.60
C GLY A 110 -13.41 -9.34 -22.52
N TYR A 111 -14.59 -8.74 -22.43
CA TYR A 111 -14.90 -7.72 -21.44
C TYR A 111 -16.24 -8.00 -20.77
N MET A 112 -16.31 -7.69 -19.48
CA MET A 112 -17.53 -7.78 -18.69
C MET A 112 -17.91 -6.39 -18.20
N SER A 113 -19.18 -6.04 -18.34
CA SER A 113 -19.72 -4.77 -17.90
C SER A 113 -20.84 -4.99 -16.92
N VAL A 114 -20.71 -4.40 -15.73
CA VAL A 114 -21.79 -4.28 -14.75
C VAL A 114 -22.18 -2.82 -14.65
N ARG A 115 -23.48 -2.57 -14.71
CA ARG A 115 -24.06 -1.22 -14.67
C ARG A 115 -25.07 -1.16 -13.55
N LYS A 116 -25.01 -0.10 -12.78
CA LYS A 116 -25.97 0.22 -11.72
C LYS A 116 -26.72 1.50 -12.09
N ARG A 117 -27.84 1.75 -11.42
CA ARG A 117 -28.55 3.03 -11.49
C ARG A 117 -27.58 4.18 -11.22
N ALA A 118 -27.65 5.24 -12.02
CA ALA A 118 -26.96 6.50 -11.74
C ALA A 118 -27.84 7.40 -10.89
N GLU A 119 -27.30 7.97 -9.83
CA GLU A 119 -28.00 8.90 -8.96
C GLU A 119 -28.26 10.25 -9.66
N PRO A 120 -29.37 10.97 -9.33
CA PRO A 120 -29.74 12.23 -10.00
C PRO A 120 -28.60 13.27 -9.99
N LYS A 121 -27.86 13.40 -8.89
CA LYS A 121 -26.70 14.29 -8.79
C LYS A 121 -25.57 13.89 -9.74
N GLN A 122 -25.34 12.61 -9.89
CA GLN A 122 -24.32 12.04 -10.79
C GLN A 122 -24.72 12.24 -12.25
N ILE A 123 -26.00 12.09 -12.57
CA ILE A 123 -26.54 12.36 -13.92
C ILE A 123 -26.31 13.82 -14.31
N THR A 124 -26.61 14.77 -13.42
CA THR A 124 -26.38 16.21 -13.67
C THR A 124 -24.90 16.48 -13.92
N GLN A 125 -24.01 15.94 -13.10
CA GLN A 125 -22.57 16.06 -13.30
C GLN A 125 -22.09 15.44 -14.62
N ALA A 126 -22.62 14.27 -14.98
CA ALA A 126 -22.30 13.60 -16.22
C ALA A 126 -22.75 14.42 -17.46
N GLN A 127 -23.91 15.07 -17.38
CA GLN A 127 -24.41 15.95 -18.46
C GLN A 127 -23.49 17.16 -18.68
N VAL A 128 -23.06 17.83 -17.60
CA VAL A 128 -22.10 18.94 -17.67
C VAL A 128 -20.77 18.44 -18.26
N PHE A 129 -20.27 17.32 -17.78
CA PHE A 129 -19.06 16.70 -18.30
C PHE A 129 -19.17 16.33 -19.78
N TYR A 130 -20.32 15.85 -20.23
CA TYR A 130 -20.55 15.54 -21.65
C TYR A 130 -20.48 16.79 -22.53
N GLN A 131 -21.01 17.93 -22.05
CA GLN A 131 -20.91 19.21 -22.75
C GLN A 131 -19.47 19.71 -22.84
N GLU A 132 -18.71 19.59 -21.74
CA GLU A 132 -17.28 19.95 -21.71
C GLU A 132 -16.46 19.07 -22.65
N VAL A 133 -16.70 17.75 -22.64
CA VAL A 133 -16.00 16.79 -23.50
C VAL A 133 -16.34 17.00 -24.98
N ALA A 134 -17.60 17.37 -25.27
CA ALA A 134 -18.01 17.70 -26.65
C ALA A 134 -17.35 18.99 -27.15
N ALA A 135 -17.17 19.99 -26.27
CA ALA A 135 -16.59 21.29 -26.63
C ALA A 135 -15.07 21.29 -26.68
N ARG A 136 -14.39 20.61 -25.73
CA ARG A 136 -12.95 20.70 -25.50
C ARG A 136 -12.19 19.38 -25.61
N GLY A 137 -12.90 18.27 -25.84
CA GLY A 137 -12.35 16.91 -25.76
C GLY A 137 -12.15 16.43 -24.33
N MET A 138 -11.65 15.19 -24.18
CA MET A 138 -11.36 14.64 -22.85
C MET A 138 -10.30 15.46 -22.12
N PRO A 139 -10.54 15.86 -20.86
CA PRO A 139 -9.57 16.60 -20.07
C PRO A 139 -8.29 15.78 -19.90
N ARG A 140 -7.16 16.46 -20.07
CA ARG A 140 -5.85 15.81 -19.89
C ARG A 140 -5.66 15.52 -18.40
N GLN A 141 -5.88 14.29 -17.98
CA GLN A 141 -5.58 13.91 -16.61
C GLN A 141 -4.07 14.01 -16.38
N TRP A 142 -3.66 14.91 -15.50
CA TRP A 142 -2.29 14.95 -14.97
C TRP A 142 -2.10 13.71 -14.10
N LYS A 143 -1.60 12.65 -14.70
CA LYS A 143 -1.21 11.46 -13.95
C LYS A 143 0.22 11.68 -13.49
N LEU A 144 0.44 11.65 -12.18
CA LEU A 144 1.79 11.53 -11.63
C LEU A 144 2.52 10.38 -12.36
N PRO A 145 3.78 10.59 -12.76
CA PRO A 145 4.55 9.56 -13.44
C PRO A 145 4.55 8.26 -12.63
N SER A 146 4.42 7.13 -13.30
CA SER A 146 4.33 5.81 -12.66
C SER A 146 5.58 5.43 -11.85
N TRP A 147 6.72 6.12 -12.10
CA TRP A 147 7.94 5.93 -11.31
C TRP A 147 7.89 6.57 -9.92
N LEU A 148 6.96 7.50 -9.66
CA LEU A 148 6.68 8.08 -8.35
C LEU A 148 5.81 7.16 -7.46
N GLY A 149 5.92 5.85 -7.63
CA GLY A 149 5.25 4.85 -6.81
C GLY A 149 5.85 4.72 -5.40
N ILE A 150 5.26 3.82 -4.62
CA ILE A 150 5.67 3.52 -3.23
C ILE A 150 7.17 3.25 -3.11
N ARG A 151 7.72 2.49 -4.04
CA ARG A 151 9.15 2.12 -4.05
C ARG A 151 10.08 3.32 -4.19
N PHE A 152 9.72 4.30 -5.01
CA PHE A 152 10.50 5.53 -5.15
C PHE A 152 10.39 6.38 -3.89
N GLY A 153 9.18 6.57 -3.35
CA GLY A 153 8.97 7.33 -2.13
C GLY A 153 9.75 6.78 -0.94
N MET A 154 9.80 5.45 -0.77
CA MET A 154 10.59 4.80 0.27
C MET A 154 12.09 5.03 0.09
N ARG A 155 12.62 4.83 -1.13
CA ARG A 155 14.05 5.05 -1.41
C ARG A 155 14.45 6.51 -1.22
N ALA A 156 13.64 7.45 -1.72
CA ALA A 156 13.90 8.86 -1.54
C ALA A 156 13.87 9.28 -0.06
N GLY A 157 12.92 8.75 0.72
CA GLY A 157 12.83 9.00 2.15
C GLY A 157 14.02 8.46 2.94
N THR A 158 14.47 7.23 2.66
CA THR A 158 15.66 6.64 3.30
C THR A 158 16.94 7.39 2.95
N ILE A 159 17.14 7.75 1.69
CA ILE A 159 18.31 8.54 1.26
C ILE A 159 18.28 9.92 1.94
N PHE A 160 17.12 10.56 2.02
CA PHE A 160 16.97 11.85 2.67
C PHE A 160 17.38 11.81 4.15
N VAL A 161 16.88 10.81 4.91
CA VAL A 161 17.23 10.62 6.32
C VAL A 161 18.73 10.36 6.48
N ALA A 162 19.31 9.51 5.63
CA ALA A 162 20.76 9.24 5.66
C ALA A 162 21.58 10.51 5.38
N CYS A 163 21.22 11.31 4.40
CA CYS A 163 21.88 12.60 4.12
C CYS A 163 21.77 13.59 5.30
N MET A 164 20.63 13.66 5.95
CA MET A 164 20.42 14.48 7.15
C MET A 164 21.33 14.04 8.31
N MET A 165 21.44 12.72 8.56
CA MET A 165 22.33 12.17 9.60
C MET A 165 23.80 12.48 9.30
N LEU A 166 24.23 12.31 8.06
CA LEU A 166 25.61 12.62 7.64
C LEU A 166 25.91 14.12 7.79
N ALA A 167 24.99 15.00 7.36
CA ALA A 167 25.14 16.44 7.49
C ALA A 167 25.23 16.87 8.97
N GLY A 168 24.35 16.34 9.83
CA GLY A 168 24.37 16.61 11.27
C GLY A 168 25.66 16.11 11.94
N GLY A 169 26.12 14.92 11.58
CA GLY A 169 27.40 14.38 12.05
C GLY A 169 28.61 15.22 11.62
N ALA A 170 28.65 15.65 10.36
CA ALA A 170 29.72 16.51 9.83
C ALA A 170 29.77 17.87 10.53
N LEU A 171 28.61 18.50 10.77
CA LEU A 171 28.52 19.76 11.52
C LEU A 171 28.96 19.61 12.98
N GLY A 172 28.58 18.51 13.63
CA GLY A 172 29.00 18.20 15.00
C GLY A 172 30.51 18.02 15.13
N ILE A 173 31.13 17.21 14.26
CA ILE A 173 32.59 16.99 14.25
C ILE A 173 33.35 18.27 13.88
N GLY A 174 32.82 19.04 12.90
CA GLY A 174 33.39 20.34 12.51
C GLY A 174 33.38 21.34 13.66
N GLY A 175 32.29 21.46 14.38
CA GLY A 175 32.16 22.31 15.56
C GLY A 175 33.14 21.94 16.68
N LEU A 176 33.31 20.62 16.96
CA LEU A 176 34.23 20.14 17.97
C LEU A 176 35.70 20.47 17.61
N LYS A 177 36.11 20.27 16.35
CA LYS A 177 37.45 20.63 15.87
C LYS A 177 37.74 22.12 15.97
N LEU A 178 36.75 22.98 15.65
CA LEU A 178 36.91 24.43 15.78
C LEU A 178 37.06 24.86 17.24
N ALA A 179 36.33 24.23 18.16
CA ALA A 179 36.45 24.49 19.60
C ALA A 179 37.80 24.04 20.15
N ASP A 180 38.27 22.87 19.76
CA ASP A 180 39.58 22.32 20.16
C ASP A 180 40.73 23.22 19.67
N ALA A 181 40.70 23.65 18.41
CA ALA A 181 41.68 24.56 17.85
C ALA A 181 41.70 25.95 18.54
N ALA A 182 40.52 26.46 18.93
CA ALA A 182 40.42 27.73 19.67
C ALA A 182 41.01 27.60 21.09
N PHE A 183 40.70 26.49 21.78
CA PHE A 183 41.22 26.21 23.11
C PHE A 183 42.74 26.06 23.10
N THR A 184 43.29 25.30 22.14
CA THR A 184 44.73 25.10 21.99
C THR A 184 45.46 26.41 21.75
N ARG A 185 44.93 27.27 20.85
CA ARG A 185 45.51 28.61 20.61
C ARG A 185 45.52 29.46 21.87
N MET A 186 44.38 29.55 22.55
CA MET A 186 44.27 30.35 23.78
C MET A 186 45.24 29.89 24.84
N TYR A 187 45.45 28.56 24.99
CA TYR A 187 46.40 28.02 25.93
C TYR A 187 47.86 28.37 25.58
N GLN A 188 48.26 28.11 24.33
CA GLN A 188 49.65 28.29 23.88
C GLN A 188 50.04 29.78 23.72
N GLU A 189 49.12 30.62 23.19
CA GLU A 189 49.48 32.01 22.87
C GLU A 189 49.25 33.00 24.03
N GLN A 190 48.43 32.62 25.02
CA GLN A 190 48.01 33.54 26.05
C GLN A 190 48.26 33.05 27.46
N PHE A 191 47.84 31.82 27.80
CA PHE A 191 48.01 31.33 29.17
C PHE A 191 49.45 30.92 29.51
N GLU A 192 50.12 30.20 28.65
CA GLU A 192 51.50 29.75 28.88
C GLU A 192 52.47 30.94 28.99
N PRO A 193 52.43 31.97 28.09
CA PRO A 193 53.23 33.17 28.26
C PRO A 193 52.86 33.98 29.51
N ALA A 194 51.58 34.07 29.87
CA ALA A 194 51.17 34.81 31.08
C ALA A 194 51.72 34.18 32.37
N ILE A 195 51.77 32.83 32.42
CA ILE A 195 52.38 32.09 33.54
C ILE A 195 53.90 32.39 33.61
N ALA A 196 54.57 32.36 32.45
CA ALA A 196 56.00 32.64 32.37
C ALA A 196 56.30 34.09 32.83
N VAL A 197 55.51 35.08 32.41
CA VAL A 197 55.65 36.46 32.87
C VAL A 197 55.41 36.58 34.38
N GLY A 198 54.43 35.89 34.95
CA GLY A 198 54.21 35.82 36.41
C GLY A 198 55.38 35.24 37.18
N GLN A 199 56.05 34.19 36.62
CA GLN A 199 57.28 33.64 37.21
C GLN A 199 58.46 34.62 37.14
N ILE A 200 58.55 35.39 36.02
CA ILE A 200 59.61 36.44 35.91
C ILE A 200 59.34 37.56 36.93
N GLU A 201 58.10 38.01 37.10
CA GLU A 201 57.76 39.00 38.14
C GLU A 201 58.11 38.50 39.54
N ALA A 202 57.84 37.24 39.84
CA ALA A 202 58.23 36.63 41.13
C ALA A 202 59.75 36.61 41.32
N ARG A 203 60.51 36.30 40.25
CA ARG A 203 62.02 36.32 40.33
C ARG A 203 62.54 37.74 40.45
N LEU A 204 62.02 38.73 39.75
CA LEU A 204 62.39 40.14 39.91
C LEU A 204 62.22 40.60 41.37
N ASN A 205 61.06 40.28 41.98
CA ASN A 205 60.83 40.59 43.40
C ASN A 205 61.80 39.86 44.34
N ALA A 206 62.13 38.59 44.07
CA ALA A 206 63.10 37.83 44.86
C ALA A 206 64.47 38.44 44.77
N VAL A 207 64.97 38.79 43.57
CA VAL A 207 66.26 39.48 43.38
C VAL A 207 66.29 40.82 44.12
N ARG A 208 65.22 41.61 44.00
CA ARG A 208 65.07 42.89 44.72
C ARG A 208 65.18 42.69 46.25
N ALA A 209 64.43 41.70 46.79
CA ALA A 209 64.52 41.39 48.22
C ALA A 209 65.95 40.98 48.66
N SER A 210 66.59 40.08 47.89
CA SER A 210 67.94 39.67 48.16
C SER A 210 69.00 40.82 48.07
N MET A 211 68.82 41.77 47.13
CA MET A 211 69.68 42.95 47.03
C MET A 211 69.49 43.90 48.21
N LEU A 212 68.22 44.15 48.64
CA LEU A 212 67.95 44.95 49.81
C LEU A 212 68.47 44.32 51.11
N GLU A 213 68.28 43.01 51.20
CA GLU A 213 68.77 42.25 52.34
C GLU A 213 70.34 42.26 52.42
N ALA A 214 71.01 42.14 51.28
CA ALA A 214 72.51 42.27 51.19
C ALA A 214 72.98 43.64 51.64
N GLN A 215 72.18 44.69 51.49
CA GLN A 215 72.51 46.04 51.98
C GLN A 215 72.31 46.20 53.51
N LEU A 216 71.35 45.50 54.11
CA LEU A 216 71.04 45.53 55.55
C LEU A 216 72.04 44.77 56.39
N TYR A 217 72.72 43.73 55.88
CA TYR A 217 73.71 42.93 56.60
C TYR A 217 75.13 43.53 56.56
N ARG A 218 75.27 44.80 56.27
CA ARG A 218 76.51 45.53 56.20
C ARG A 218 76.89 46.10 57.58
N GLU A 219 77.57 45.32 58.41
CA GLU A 219 78.23 45.84 59.60
C GLU A 219 79.73 46.15 59.32
N PRO A 220 80.21 47.30 59.74
CA PRO A 220 81.66 47.65 59.58
C PRO A 220 82.53 46.67 60.41
N GLY A 221 83.42 45.89 59.74
CA GLY A 221 84.42 45.07 60.39
C GLY A 221 84.22 43.57 60.32
N VAL A 222 83.17 43.03 59.68
CA VAL A 222 83.01 41.59 59.46
C VAL A 222 83.45 41.21 58.03
N ASN A 223 84.67 40.75 57.91
CA ASN A 223 85.23 40.19 56.68
C ASN A 223 84.52 38.87 56.35
N SER A 224 83.88 38.79 55.14
CA SER A 224 83.31 37.62 54.42
C SER A 224 82.51 36.65 55.31
N SER A 225 81.27 37.05 55.65
CA SER A 225 80.31 36.10 56.21
C SER A 225 79.94 35.02 55.15
N PRO A 226 79.91 33.72 55.52
CA PRO A 226 79.47 32.65 54.63
C PRO A 226 78.10 32.96 54.00
N LYS A 227 77.22 33.73 54.67
CA LYS A 227 75.94 34.16 54.20
C LYS A 227 76.00 35.09 52.99
N ALA A 228 77.06 35.93 52.88
CA ALA A 228 77.21 36.82 51.73
C ALA A 228 77.53 36.05 50.43
N ASN A 229 78.34 35.02 50.49
CA ASN A 229 78.60 34.16 49.34
C ASN A 229 77.40 33.35 48.93
N ASP A 230 76.64 32.80 49.90
CA ASP A 230 75.34 32.10 49.59
C ASP A 230 74.34 33.05 48.91
N GLN A 231 74.22 34.29 49.33
CA GLN A 231 73.35 35.30 48.70
C GLN A 231 73.79 35.65 47.29
N LEU A 232 75.14 35.81 47.04
CA LEU A 232 75.62 36.06 45.70
C LEU A 232 75.40 34.87 44.76
N GLN A 233 75.53 33.63 45.24
CA GLN A 233 75.24 32.44 44.49
C GLN A 233 73.75 32.29 44.20
N GLN A 234 72.89 32.67 45.15
CA GLN A 234 71.48 32.71 45.00
C GLN A 234 71.01 33.76 43.96
N LEU A 235 71.64 34.96 43.96
CA LEU A 235 71.42 35.99 42.96
C LEU A 235 71.78 35.53 41.55
N GLN A 236 72.95 34.85 41.39
CA GLN A 236 73.32 34.24 40.11
C GLN A 236 72.34 33.23 39.64
N SER A 237 71.87 32.33 40.52
CA SER A 237 70.77 31.36 40.17
C SER A 237 69.50 32.05 39.70
N TYR A 238 69.10 33.15 40.33
CA TYR A 238 67.90 33.90 39.87
C TYR A 238 68.06 34.54 38.49
N TYR A 239 69.26 35.04 38.14
CA TYR A 239 69.55 35.55 36.81
C TYR A 239 69.63 34.45 35.77
N ASP A 240 70.08 33.25 36.09
CA ASP A 240 70.10 32.10 35.20
C ASP A 240 68.66 31.61 34.94
N ASP A 241 67.88 31.46 36.00
CA ASP A 241 66.45 31.13 35.89
C ASP A 241 65.67 32.13 35.00
N MET A 242 65.89 33.44 35.20
CA MET A 242 65.28 34.47 34.37
C MET A 242 65.73 34.41 32.92
N THR A 243 66.95 34.04 32.63
CA THR A 243 67.50 33.85 31.29
C THR A 243 66.85 32.66 30.61
N GLU A 244 66.63 31.53 31.33
CA GLU A 244 65.91 30.39 30.83
C GLU A 244 64.43 30.71 30.53
N MET A 245 63.73 31.43 31.43
CA MET A 245 62.35 31.88 31.26
C MET A 245 62.19 32.81 30.08
N LEU A 246 63.14 33.71 29.87
CA LEU A 246 63.18 34.65 28.74
C LEU A 246 63.36 33.88 27.42
N THR A 247 64.20 32.84 27.40
CA THR A 247 64.34 31.98 26.22
C THR A 247 63.05 31.23 25.88
N LYS A 248 62.35 30.73 26.89
CA LYS A 248 61.00 30.08 26.70
C LYS A 248 59.98 31.08 26.20
N LEU A 249 60.01 32.34 26.64
CA LEU A 249 59.08 33.39 26.17
C LEU A 249 59.34 33.80 24.71
N ASN A 250 60.55 33.68 24.19
CA ASN A 250 60.95 34.06 22.83
C ASN A 250 60.69 32.94 21.78
N VAL A 251 60.26 31.76 22.19
CA VAL A 251 60.02 30.57 21.30
C VAL A 251 58.61 30.60 20.67
N GLY A 252 57.72 31.55 21.01
CA GLY A 252 56.35 31.68 20.48
C GLY A 252 56.26 32.33 19.10
N GLU A 253 55.06 32.25 18.46
CA GLU A 253 54.75 32.82 17.13
C GLU A 253 55.06 34.34 17.03
N GLN A 254 55.30 34.82 15.82
CA GLN A 254 55.77 36.21 15.53
C GLN A 254 55.02 37.35 16.23
N ALA A 255 53.73 37.21 16.50
CA ALA A 255 52.89 38.24 17.15
C ALA A 255 53.22 38.34 18.66
N VAL A 256 53.45 37.23 19.35
CA VAL A 256 53.84 37.16 20.75
C VAL A 256 55.28 37.64 20.90
N SER A 257 56.11 37.34 19.95
CA SER A 257 57.51 37.82 19.91
C SER A 257 57.64 39.34 19.84
N ALA A 258 56.77 40.03 19.04
CA ALA A 258 56.77 41.47 18.97
C ALA A 258 56.25 42.13 20.28
N SER A 259 55.25 41.53 20.92
CA SER A 259 54.70 42.00 22.21
C SER A 259 55.64 41.79 23.39
N ASN A 260 56.50 40.78 23.31
CA ASN A 260 57.49 40.44 24.34
C ASN A 260 58.77 41.29 24.25
N ALA A 261 59.02 41.96 23.12
CA ALA A 261 60.29 42.69 22.88
C ALA A 261 60.62 43.74 23.96
N PRO A 262 59.66 44.55 24.48
CA PRO A 262 59.98 45.51 25.54
C PRO A 262 60.45 44.85 26.85
N LEU A 263 59.76 43.73 27.23
CA LEU A 263 60.12 42.98 28.40
C LEU A 263 61.49 42.29 28.21
N ALA A 264 61.69 41.65 27.06
CA ALA A 264 62.93 41.00 26.72
C ALA A 264 64.12 41.96 26.78
N GLN A 265 63.96 43.13 26.19
CA GLN A 265 65.04 44.16 26.23
C GLN A 265 65.27 44.70 27.64
N ALA A 266 64.27 44.92 28.45
CA ALA A 266 64.44 45.37 29.84
C ALA A 266 65.10 44.30 30.72
N LEU A 267 64.67 43.03 30.54
CA LEU A 267 65.25 41.91 31.26
C LEU A 267 66.70 41.63 30.86
N HIS A 268 67.03 41.63 29.58
CA HIS A 268 68.44 41.48 29.15
C HIS A 268 69.36 42.50 29.82
N ARG A 269 69.01 43.79 29.79
CA ARG A 269 69.73 44.82 30.44
C ARG A 269 69.85 44.58 31.96
N TYR A 270 68.74 44.23 32.59
CA TYR A 270 68.76 43.97 34.03
C TYR A 270 69.59 42.79 34.41
N ILE A 271 69.56 41.70 33.67
CA ILE A 271 70.31 40.46 33.89
C ILE A 271 71.81 40.75 33.63
N ASP A 272 72.22 41.38 32.54
CA ASP A 272 73.55 41.67 32.15
C ASP A 272 74.28 42.62 33.16
N GLU A 273 73.58 43.71 33.52
CA GLU A 273 74.10 44.63 34.54
C GLU A 273 74.19 43.95 35.92
N GLY A 274 73.18 43.16 36.29
CA GLY A 274 73.12 42.42 37.53
C GLY A 274 74.24 41.38 37.66
N ARG A 275 74.47 40.59 36.60
CA ARG A 275 75.59 39.63 36.54
C ARG A 275 76.96 40.34 36.64
N THR A 276 77.09 41.47 35.97
CA THR A 276 78.30 42.27 36.01
C THR A 276 78.60 42.78 37.43
N LEU A 277 77.52 43.28 38.08
CA LEU A 277 77.64 43.76 39.46
C LEU A 277 77.99 42.62 40.46
N VAL A 278 77.27 41.45 40.34
CA VAL A 278 77.60 40.28 41.20
C VAL A 278 78.98 39.82 40.99
N ASN A 279 79.50 39.76 39.75
CA ASN A 279 80.91 39.36 39.48
C ASN A 279 81.94 40.37 40.00
N GLN A 280 81.62 41.69 39.89
CA GLN A 280 82.50 42.70 40.46
C GLN A 280 82.61 42.60 41.99
N VAL A 281 81.45 42.44 42.65
CA VAL A 281 81.40 42.24 44.10
C VAL A 281 82.07 40.94 44.54
N ALA A 282 81.99 39.86 43.76
CA ALA A 282 82.64 38.59 44.04
C ALA A 282 84.17 38.66 43.86
N GLN A 283 84.71 39.51 42.99
CA GLN A 283 86.14 39.67 42.70
C GLN A 283 86.86 40.70 43.57
N ASP A 284 86.14 41.66 44.15
CA ASP A 284 86.74 42.70 44.97
C ASP A 284 87.02 42.20 46.39
N LYS A 285 88.35 42.04 46.72
CA LYS A 285 88.88 41.53 48.00
C LYS A 285 89.13 42.65 49.04
N THR A 286 88.82 43.88 48.73
CA THR A 286 88.97 44.99 49.65
C THR A 286 87.83 45.13 50.64
N ALA A 287 88.07 45.63 51.88
CA ALA A 287 87.08 45.67 52.96
C ALA A 287 85.81 46.55 52.67
N ASP A 288 85.66 47.04 51.47
CA ASP A 288 84.57 47.95 51.04
C ASP A 288 83.68 47.29 49.99
N ASN A 289 83.55 45.95 50.03
CA ASN A 289 82.72 45.11 49.16
C ASN A 289 81.23 45.45 49.26
N ALA A 290 80.94 46.71 49.22
CA ALA A 290 79.56 47.19 49.24
C ALA A 290 79.08 47.45 47.80
N ILE A 291 77.92 46.92 47.46
CA ILE A 291 77.16 47.41 46.30
C ILE A 291 77.06 48.92 46.49
N SER A 292 77.72 49.72 45.62
CA SER A 292 77.66 51.15 45.70
C SER A 292 76.16 51.59 45.67
N SER A 293 75.82 52.57 46.52
CA SER A 293 74.43 53.12 46.53
C SER A 293 74.00 53.56 45.16
N VAL A 294 74.90 54.03 44.32
CA VAL A 294 74.68 54.39 42.93
C VAL A 294 74.29 53.16 42.06
N ALA A 295 75.07 52.04 42.21
CA ALA A 295 74.83 50.81 41.49
C ALA A 295 73.48 50.15 41.91
N LEU A 296 73.20 50.20 43.25
CA LEU A 296 71.89 49.74 43.73
C LEU A 296 70.72 50.54 43.15
N HIS A 297 70.84 51.89 43.13
CA HIS A 297 69.81 52.72 42.52
C HIS A 297 69.61 52.45 41.00
N GLN A 298 70.72 52.20 40.28
CA GLN A 298 70.68 51.81 38.88
C GLN A 298 69.98 50.46 38.68
N MET A 299 70.33 49.48 39.52
CA MET A 299 69.65 48.15 39.46
C MET A 299 68.14 48.21 39.80
N LEU A 300 67.79 48.98 40.82
CA LEU A 300 66.35 49.20 41.16
C LEU A 300 65.57 49.91 40.06
N ASP A 301 66.25 50.86 39.32
CA ASP A 301 65.56 51.51 38.15
C ASP A 301 65.41 50.50 37.00
N LEU A 302 66.41 49.65 36.73
CA LEU A 302 66.29 48.59 35.71
C LEU A 302 65.26 47.55 36.11
N GLU A 303 65.19 47.12 37.37
CA GLU A 303 64.18 46.20 37.92
C GLU A 303 62.80 46.81 37.74
N ARG A 304 62.63 48.08 38.10
CA ARG A 304 61.38 48.78 37.94
C ARG A 304 60.92 48.84 36.47
N LYS A 305 61.80 49.09 35.51
CA LYS A 305 61.50 49.05 34.07
C LYS A 305 61.18 47.64 33.60
N ALA A 306 61.85 46.63 34.05
CA ALA A 306 61.53 45.22 33.73
C ALA A 306 60.18 44.82 34.32
N SER A 307 59.88 45.22 35.58
CA SER A 307 58.64 44.94 36.25
C SER A 307 57.45 45.65 35.56
N LEU A 308 57.61 46.91 35.18
CA LEU A 308 56.57 47.65 34.42
C LEU A 308 56.31 46.98 33.05
N SER A 309 57.35 46.55 32.36
CA SER A 309 57.22 45.85 31.07
C SER A 309 56.56 44.48 31.24
N ALA A 310 56.85 43.76 32.32
CA ALA A 310 56.21 42.47 32.65
C ALA A 310 54.71 42.69 32.95
N GLN A 311 54.36 43.70 33.75
CA GLN A 311 52.97 44.07 34.04
C GLN A 311 52.20 44.47 32.76
N ALA A 312 52.83 45.26 31.90
CA ALA A 312 52.20 45.65 30.62
C ALA A 312 51.93 44.44 29.71
N LEU A 313 52.91 43.52 29.61
CA LEU A 313 52.75 42.32 28.84
C LEU A 313 51.65 41.41 29.44
N ARG A 314 51.68 41.20 30.76
CA ARG A 314 50.65 40.42 31.45
C ARG A 314 49.24 40.99 31.23
N GLN A 315 49.09 42.31 31.29
CA GLN A 315 47.85 43.01 31.02
C GLN A 315 47.40 42.82 29.55
N SER A 316 48.33 42.91 28.62
CA SER A 316 48.10 42.69 27.19
C SER A 316 47.62 41.22 26.93
N LEU A 317 48.30 40.25 27.50
CA LEU A 317 47.93 38.81 27.40
C LEU A 317 46.57 38.54 28.03
N SER A 318 46.28 39.12 29.20
CA SER A 318 44.98 39.00 29.86
C SER A 318 43.86 39.62 29.01
N ASN A 319 44.07 40.77 28.42
CA ASN A 319 43.07 41.41 27.54
C ASN A 319 42.83 40.59 26.26
N ALA A 320 43.94 40.06 25.67
CA ALA A 320 43.83 39.18 24.50
C ALA A 320 43.09 37.88 24.83
N ALA A 321 43.35 37.28 25.97
CA ALA A 321 42.65 36.10 26.46
C ALA A 321 41.17 36.34 26.65
N GLN A 322 40.82 37.51 27.22
CA GLN A 322 39.44 37.90 27.44
C GLN A 322 38.68 38.14 26.13
N GLN A 323 39.35 38.77 25.13
CA GLN A 323 38.79 39.00 23.81
C GLN A 323 38.56 37.67 23.06
N GLU A 324 39.55 36.78 23.02
CA GLU A 324 39.42 35.49 22.37
C GLU A 324 38.36 34.59 23.05
N PHE A 325 38.28 34.66 24.39
CA PHE A 325 37.27 33.93 25.16
C PHE A 325 35.87 34.44 24.81
N SER A 326 35.65 35.77 24.78
CA SER A 326 34.34 36.34 24.38
C SER A 326 33.96 35.98 22.93
N ALA A 327 34.92 36.14 22.00
CA ALA A 327 34.72 35.76 20.60
C ALA A 327 34.41 34.26 20.44
N THR A 328 34.99 33.39 21.26
CA THR A 328 34.71 31.97 21.27
C THR A 328 33.34 31.66 21.85
N LEU A 329 32.89 32.37 22.88
CA LEU A 329 31.54 32.24 23.42
C LEU A 329 30.50 32.63 22.36
N ASP A 330 30.66 33.78 21.69
CA ASP A 330 29.75 34.22 20.64
C ASP A 330 29.68 33.24 19.46
N ARG A 331 30.84 32.73 19.06
CA ARG A 331 30.92 31.69 18.01
C ARG A 331 30.21 30.38 18.42
N ASN A 332 30.43 29.93 19.66
CA ASN A 332 29.77 28.75 20.20
C ASN A 332 28.24 28.95 20.33
N GLU A 333 27.80 30.15 20.71
CA GLU A 333 26.39 30.47 20.76
C GLU A 333 25.73 30.40 19.36
N ASN A 334 26.38 30.95 18.36
CA ASN A 334 25.92 30.87 16.97
C ASN A 334 25.86 29.41 16.48
N ILE A 335 26.93 28.61 16.72
CA ILE A 335 26.96 27.17 16.38
C ILE A 335 25.82 26.43 17.07
N ARG A 336 25.59 26.68 18.37
CA ARG A 336 24.48 26.09 19.12
C ARG A 336 23.14 26.46 18.51
N ASN A 337 22.91 27.72 18.19
CA ASN A 337 21.66 28.21 17.60
C ASN A 337 21.41 27.59 16.22
N PHE A 338 22.42 27.51 15.37
CA PHE A 338 22.33 26.82 14.08
C PHE A 338 22.06 25.31 14.24
N ALA A 339 22.67 24.67 15.23
CA ALA A 339 22.41 23.26 15.53
C ALA A 339 20.95 23.04 15.98
N ILE A 340 20.42 23.88 16.86
CA ILE A 340 19.02 23.80 17.33
C ILE A 340 18.05 24.02 16.16
N ILE A 341 18.30 25.03 15.30
CA ILE A 341 17.47 25.27 14.11
C ILE A 341 17.55 24.08 13.16
N GLY A 342 18.72 23.53 12.92
CA GLY A 342 18.93 22.35 12.07
C GLY A 342 18.19 21.11 12.58
N ILE A 343 18.27 20.84 13.88
CA ILE A 343 17.57 19.72 14.52
C ILE A 343 16.05 19.89 14.45
N THR A 344 15.54 21.08 14.77
CA THR A 344 14.08 21.36 14.72
C THR A 344 13.54 21.28 13.31
N LEU A 345 14.25 21.83 12.33
CA LEU A 345 13.89 21.71 10.92
C LEU A 345 13.94 20.25 10.44
N GLY A 346 14.95 19.48 10.87
CA GLY A 346 15.10 18.07 10.58
C GLY A 346 13.92 17.25 11.12
N LEU A 347 13.53 17.46 12.38
CA LEU A 347 12.38 16.80 13.00
C LEU A 347 11.07 17.14 12.26
N PHE A 348 10.88 18.40 11.91
CA PHE A 348 9.71 18.82 11.14
C PHE A 348 9.65 18.14 9.76
N LEU A 349 10.77 18.07 9.06
CA LEU A 349 10.86 17.39 7.76
C LEU A 349 10.60 15.89 7.86
N VAL A 350 11.14 15.21 8.87
CA VAL A 350 10.88 13.79 9.13
C VAL A 350 9.39 13.56 9.43
N ALA A 351 8.77 14.41 10.24
CA ALA A 351 7.34 14.34 10.53
C ALA A 351 6.49 14.58 9.27
N ALA A 352 6.85 15.54 8.42
CA ALA A 352 6.18 15.82 7.16
C ALA A 352 6.29 14.64 6.18
N VAL A 353 7.48 14.06 6.01
CA VAL A 353 7.69 12.85 5.19
C VAL A 353 6.91 11.67 5.75
N GLY A 354 6.92 11.46 7.07
CA GLY A 354 6.12 10.43 7.74
C GLY A 354 4.63 10.59 7.47
N ARG A 355 4.11 11.83 7.56
CA ARG A 355 2.69 12.12 7.26
C ARG A 355 2.35 11.88 5.78
N LEU A 356 3.22 12.26 4.86
CA LEU A 356 3.06 11.97 3.44
C LEU A 356 3.05 10.45 3.17
N PHE A 357 3.89 9.70 3.86
CA PHE A 357 3.94 8.25 3.77
C PHE A 357 2.66 7.59 4.29
N ILE A 358 2.17 8.02 5.47
CA ILE A 358 0.92 7.51 6.05
C ILE A 358 -0.27 7.82 5.12
N SER A 359 -0.39 9.06 4.65
CA SER A 359 -1.51 9.46 3.78
C SER A 359 -1.45 8.86 2.37
N GLY A 360 -0.25 8.69 1.82
CA GLY A 360 -0.06 8.19 0.44
C GLY A 360 -0.01 6.67 0.33
N ILE A 361 0.33 5.95 1.40
CA ILE A 361 0.54 4.50 1.35
C ILE A 361 -0.33 3.76 2.38
N VAL A 362 -0.19 4.08 3.66
CA VAL A 362 -0.83 3.31 4.74
C VAL A 362 -2.35 3.43 4.68
N ASN A 363 -2.87 4.66 4.55
CA ASN A 363 -4.31 4.90 4.50
C ASN A 363 -5.00 4.26 3.29
N PRO A 364 -4.49 4.39 2.04
CA PRO A 364 -5.05 3.69 0.89
C PRO A 364 -4.96 2.17 1.00
N LEU A 365 -3.86 1.62 1.54
CA LEU A 365 -3.70 0.18 1.75
C LEU A 365 -4.73 -0.35 2.75
N ASN A 366 -4.90 0.33 3.89
CA ASN A 366 -5.91 -0.02 4.87
C ASN A 366 -7.34 0.08 4.31
N ALA A 367 -7.60 1.05 3.43
CA ALA A 367 -8.88 1.14 2.72
C ALA A 367 -9.10 -0.06 1.80
N SER A 368 -8.07 -0.50 1.07
CA SER A 368 -8.13 -1.70 0.22
C SER A 368 -8.35 -2.97 1.04
N ILE A 369 -7.68 -3.12 2.19
CA ILE A 369 -7.86 -4.26 3.11
C ILE A 369 -9.30 -4.30 3.62
N ARG A 370 -9.87 -3.16 4.06
CA ARG A 370 -11.28 -3.11 4.50
C ARG A 370 -12.26 -3.52 3.40
N LYS A 371 -11.97 -3.15 2.13
CA LYS A 371 -12.80 -3.55 0.99
C LYS A 371 -12.71 -5.06 0.74
N LEU A 372 -11.50 -5.62 0.77
CA LEU A 372 -11.29 -7.07 0.61
C LEU A 372 -11.98 -7.86 1.73
N ASN A 373 -11.93 -7.37 2.97
CA ASN A 373 -12.63 -8.00 4.09
C ASN A 373 -14.15 -8.00 3.89
N ARG A 374 -14.75 -6.89 3.41
CA ARG A 374 -16.18 -6.87 3.07
C ARG A 374 -16.54 -7.87 1.98
N ILE A 375 -15.69 -8.01 0.96
CA ILE A 375 -15.88 -9.02 -0.08
C ILE A 375 -15.83 -10.43 0.53
N ALA A 376 -14.89 -10.67 1.44
CA ALA A 376 -14.75 -11.96 2.14
C ALA A 376 -15.94 -12.25 3.08
N GLU A 377 -16.54 -11.21 3.67
CA GLU A 377 -17.77 -11.29 4.46
C GLU A 377 -19.04 -11.43 3.62
N GLY A 378 -18.92 -11.56 2.28
CA GLY A 378 -20.04 -11.70 1.36
C GLY A 378 -20.62 -10.37 0.84
N ASN A 379 -20.19 -9.22 1.35
CA ASN A 379 -20.72 -7.93 0.89
C ASN A 379 -20.09 -7.50 -0.45
N LEU A 380 -20.77 -7.80 -1.55
CA LEU A 380 -20.39 -7.43 -2.92
C LEU A 380 -21.06 -6.13 -3.41
N GLN A 381 -21.90 -5.48 -2.59
CA GLN A 381 -22.67 -4.30 -3.00
C GLN A 381 -21.86 -2.98 -2.94
N GLY A 382 -20.71 -2.97 -2.26
CA GLY A 382 -19.87 -1.79 -2.10
C GLY A 382 -19.49 -1.13 -3.44
N GLU A 383 -19.28 0.19 -3.43
CA GLU A 383 -18.78 0.91 -4.61
C GLU A 383 -17.41 0.41 -5.01
N ILE A 384 -17.25 0.21 -6.31
CA ILE A 384 -15.98 -0.15 -6.92
C ILE A 384 -15.17 1.14 -7.10
N ASP A 385 -14.17 1.33 -6.25
CA ASP A 385 -13.30 2.49 -6.31
C ASP A 385 -12.01 2.13 -7.07
N LEU A 386 -11.83 2.73 -8.24
CA LEU A 386 -10.64 2.60 -9.07
C LEU A 386 -9.60 3.70 -8.79
N SER A 387 -9.84 4.52 -7.75
CA SER A 387 -8.93 5.60 -7.36
C SER A 387 -7.61 5.05 -6.80
N GLY A 388 -6.57 5.86 -6.93
CA GLY A 388 -5.24 5.54 -6.42
C GLY A 388 -4.14 5.81 -7.46
N THR A 389 -2.90 5.73 -7.01
CA THR A 389 -1.72 5.91 -7.86
C THR A 389 -0.73 4.76 -7.62
N GLY A 390 0.04 4.41 -8.64
CA GLY A 390 1.08 3.39 -8.51
C GLY A 390 0.53 2.01 -8.15
N GLU A 391 1.15 1.37 -7.16
CA GLU A 391 0.85 0.00 -6.71
C GLU A 391 -0.50 -0.12 -5.99
N THR A 392 -0.93 0.92 -5.27
CA THR A 392 -2.25 0.93 -4.61
C THR A 392 -3.40 0.96 -5.62
N ALA A 393 -3.22 1.67 -6.75
CA ALA A 393 -4.19 1.62 -7.85
C ALA A 393 -4.27 0.23 -8.50
N GLN A 394 -3.14 -0.47 -8.63
CA GLN A 394 -3.13 -1.84 -9.16
C GLN A 394 -3.88 -2.80 -8.24
N LEU A 395 -3.67 -2.70 -6.92
CA LEU A 395 -4.39 -3.50 -5.93
C LEU A 395 -5.90 -3.21 -5.96
N ASN A 396 -6.30 -1.94 -5.97
CA ASN A 396 -7.71 -1.56 -6.05
C ASN A 396 -8.36 -2.08 -7.34
N ASN A 397 -7.66 -1.98 -8.48
CA ASN A 397 -8.14 -2.50 -9.75
C ASN A 397 -8.31 -4.03 -9.72
N ALA A 398 -7.37 -4.77 -9.12
CA ALA A 398 -7.48 -6.22 -8.98
C ALA A 398 -8.65 -6.63 -8.07
N ALA A 399 -8.81 -5.94 -6.94
CA ALA A 399 -9.95 -6.15 -6.04
C ALA A 399 -11.29 -5.84 -6.71
N ALA A 400 -11.36 -4.77 -7.48
CA ALA A 400 -12.54 -4.39 -8.25
C ALA A 400 -12.93 -5.44 -9.29
N VAL A 401 -11.95 -5.95 -10.04
CA VAL A 401 -12.15 -7.03 -11.01
C VAL A 401 -12.67 -8.28 -10.32
N MET A 402 -12.06 -8.67 -9.19
CA MET A 402 -12.49 -9.83 -8.41
C MET A 402 -13.93 -9.68 -7.91
N GLN A 403 -14.27 -8.54 -7.28
CA GLN A 403 -15.63 -8.24 -6.81
C GLN A 403 -16.66 -8.36 -7.92
N LEU A 404 -16.34 -7.82 -9.10
CA LEU A 404 -17.23 -7.84 -10.24
C LEU A 404 -17.45 -9.25 -10.80
N HIS A 405 -16.37 -10.05 -10.90
CA HIS A 405 -16.47 -11.44 -11.35
C HIS A 405 -17.30 -12.28 -10.38
N LEU A 406 -17.08 -12.15 -9.07
CA LEU A 406 -17.85 -12.85 -8.05
C LEU A 406 -19.33 -12.50 -8.16
N LYS A 407 -19.67 -11.21 -8.29
CA LYS A 407 -21.05 -10.76 -8.42
C LYS A 407 -21.73 -11.38 -9.64
N VAL A 408 -21.06 -11.38 -10.78
CA VAL A 408 -21.63 -11.95 -12.01
C VAL A 408 -21.79 -13.46 -11.92
N MET A 409 -20.79 -14.17 -11.32
CA MET A 409 -20.93 -15.61 -11.10
C MET A 409 -22.11 -15.96 -10.20
N LEU A 410 -22.33 -15.18 -9.13
CA LEU A 410 -23.48 -15.38 -8.26
C LEU A 410 -24.81 -15.11 -8.96
N ASP A 411 -24.90 -14.04 -9.78
CA ASP A 411 -26.07 -13.78 -10.61
C ASP A 411 -26.35 -14.94 -11.58
N GLU A 412 -25.31 -15.50 -12.22
CA GLU A 412 -25.45 -16.66 -13.12
C GLU A 412 -25.90 -17.92 -12.37
N ILE A 413 -25.35 -18.18 -11.17
CA ILE A 413 -25.76 -19.31 -10.32
C ILE A 413 -27.22 -19.15 -9.90
N ALA A 414 -27.64 -17.96 -9.47
CA ALA A 414 -29.04 -17.70 -9.08
C ALA A 414 -30.02 -17.90 -10.24
N LEU A 415 -29.63 -17.50 -11.45
CA LEU A 415 -30.43 -17.73 -12.64
C LEU A 415 -30.52 -19.22 -12.99
N ALA A 416 -29.43 -19.94 -12.95
CA ALA A 416 -29.37 -21.38 -13.19
C ALA A 416 -30.22 -22.15 -12.16
N SER A 417 -30.10 -21.81 -10.88
CA SER A 417 -30.88 -22.39 -9.78
C SER A 417 -32.39 -22.20 -10.00
N ARG A 418 -32.81 -20.97 -10.31
CA ARG A 418 -34.25 -20.69 -10.64
C ARG A 418 -34.72 -21.45 -11.87
N SER A 419 -33.87 -21.63 -12.88
CA SER A 419 -34.20 -22.41 -14.06
C SER A 419 -34.38 -23.89 -13.73
N ILE A 420 -33.45 -24.47 -12.93
CA ILE A 420 -33.56 -25.85 -12.45
C ILE A 420 -34.87 -26.03 -11.67
N HIS A 421 -35.19 -25.18 -10.72
CA HIS A 421 -36.40 -25.25 -9.92
C HIS A 421 -37.67 -25.25 -10.82
N ARG A 422 -37.72 -24.35 -11.84
CA ARG A 422 -38.81 -24.28 -12.78
C ARG A 422 -38.94 -25.56 -13.63
N HIS A 423 -37.80 -26.14 -14.06
CA HIS A 423 -37.83 -27.39 -14.83
C HIS A 423 -38.26 -28.59 -13.98
N CYS A 424 -37.81 -28.67 -12.73
CA CYS A 424 -38.24 -29.69 -11.78
C CYS A 424 -39.74 -29.60 -11.49
N THR A 425 -40.26 -28.39 -11.31
CA THR A 425 -41.72 -28.21 -11.12
C THR A 425 -42.53 -28.72 -12.32
N LYS A 426 -42.06 -28.41 -13.54
CA LYS A 426 -42.70 -28.93 -14.76
C LYS A 426 -42.56 -30.44 -14.90
N LEU A 427 -41.40 -30.99 -14.57
CA LEU A 427 -41.13 -32.43 -14.59
C LEU A 427 -42.03 -33.17 -13.61
N ASN A 428 -42.15 -32.69 -12.38
CA ASN A 428 -43.06 -33.28 -11.37
C ASN A 428 -44.53 -33.27 -11.81
N ALA A 429 -45.00 -32.18 -12.47
CA ALA A 429 -46.34 -32.15 -13.04
C ALA A 429 -46.51 -33.22 -14.14
N ALA A 430 -45.56 -33.37 -15.06
CA ALA A 430 -45.61 -34.37 -16.10
C ALA A 430 -45.51 -35.80 -15.54
N LEU A 431 -44.73 -36.05 -14.52
CA LEU A 431 -44.64 -37.34 -13.84
C LEU A 431 -45.92 -37.71 -13.12
N TYR A 432 -46.61 -36.72 -12.53
CA TYR A 432 -47.95 -36.94 -11.95
C TYR A 432 -48.94 -37.41 -13.03
N GLU A 433 -48.97 -36.75 -14.18
CA GLU A 433 -49.80 -37.14 -15.33
C GLU A 433 -49.48 -38.54 -15.86
N VAL A 434 -48.16 -38.88 -15.98
CA VAL A 434 -47.72 -40.22 -16.35
C VAL A 434 -48.17 -41.26 -15.34
N THR A 435 -48.10 -40.97 -14.04
CA THR A 435 -48.53 -41.92 -13.00
C THR A 435 -50.03 -42.18 -13.07
N GLU A 436 -50.85 -41.13 -13.24
CA GLU A 436 -52.32 -41.24 -13.40
C GLU A 436 -52.69 -42.05 -14.64
N HIS A 437 -52.08 -41.77 -15.79
CA HIS A 437 -52.29 -42.55 -17.02
C HIS A 437 -51.84 -43.99 -16.88
N THR A 438 -50.75 -44.26 -16.17
CA THR A 438 -50.23 -45.62 -15.95
C THR A 438 -51.19 -46.43 -15.07
N GLU A 439 -51.83 -45.81 -14.05
CA GLU A 439 -52.87 -46.47 -13.23
C GLU A 439 -54.12 -46.79 -14.05
N ALA A 440 -54.60 -45.83 -14.87
CA ALA A 440 -55.75 -46.07 -15.76
C ALA A 440 -55.47 -47.18 -16.80
N GLN A 441 -54.27 -47.21 -17.39
CA GLN A 441 -53.83 -48.26 -18.30
C GLN A 441 -53.78 -49.64 -17.61
N HIS A 442 -53.26 -49.72 -16.37
CA HIS A 442 -53.24 -50.94 -15.58
C HIS A 442 -54.64 -51.54 -15.42
N ASP A 443 -55.65 -50.71 -15.04
CA ASP A 443 -57.01 -51.13 -14.87
C ASP A 443 -57.65 -51.59 -16.18
N GLN A 444 -57.34 -50.91 -17.30
CA GLN A 444 -57.80 -51.31 -18.63
C GLN A 444 -57.19 -52.67 -19.06
N VAL A 445 -55.89 -52.86 -18.90
CA VAL A 445 -55.22 -54.12 -19.21
C VAL A 445 -55.74 -55.26 -18.37
N TYR A 446 -55.94 -55.02 -17.06
CA TYR A 446 -56.51 -56.03 -16.18
C TYR A 446 -57.95 -56.43 -16.54
N SER A 447 -58.73 -55.45 -16.97
CA SER A 447 -60.09 -55.70 -17.47
C SER A 447 -60.10 -56.43 -18.81
N ALA A 448 -59.16 -56.08 -19.72
CA ALA A 448 -58.99 -56.79 -20.99
C ALA A 448 -58.56 -58.27 -20.82
N ILE A 449 -57.64 -58.53 -19.90
CA ILE A 449 -57.21 -59.90 -19.58
C ILE A 449 -58.41 -60.73 -19.09
N ARG A 450 -59.23 -60.19 -18.15
CA ARG A 450 -60.42 -60.89 -17.65
C ARG A 450 -61.46 -61.16 -18.76
N ALA A 451 -61.64 -60.22 -19.67
CA ALA A 451 -62.56 -60.38 -20.82
C ALA A 451 -62.04 -61.46 -21.81
N LEU A 452 -60.71 -61.49 -22.02
CA LEU A 452 -60.04 -62.51 -22.84
C LEU A 452 -60.13 -63.92 -22.23
N ASP A 453 -59.93 -64.01 -20.91
CA ASP A 453 -60.09 -65.30 -20.20
C ASP A 453 -61.51 -65.81 -20.33
N ALA A 454 -62.52 -64.96 -20.16
CA ALA A 454 -63.91 -65.35 -20.35
C ALA A 454 -64.20 -65.76 -21.80
N ALA A 455 -63.70 -64.94 -22.79
CA ALA A 455 -63.87 -65.29 -24.21
C ALA A 455 -63.16 -66.58 -24.61
N THR A 456 -61.98 -66.85 -24.05
CA THR A 456 -61.25 -68.08 -24.29
C THR A 456 -62.01 -69.29 -23.72
N ALA A 457 -62.58 -69.17 -22.52
CA ALA A 457 -63.41 -70.24 -21.92
C ALA A 457 -64.66 -70.54 -22.74
N GLU A 458 -65.38 -69.46 -23.22
CA GLU A 458 -66.55 -69.57 -24.08
C GLU A 458 -66.21 -70.19 -25.43
N THR A 459 -65.12 -69.81 -26.04
CA THR A 459 -64.62 -70.31 -27.32
C THR A 459 -64.23 -71.76 -27.20
N ARG A 460 -63.65 -72.19 -26.06
CA ARG A 460 -63.31 -73.56 -25.77
C ARG A 460 -64.59 -74.45 -25.62
N ASP A 461 -65.58 -73.95 -24.87
CA ASP A 461 -66.89 -74.65 -24.75
C ASP A 461 -67.54 -74.79 -26.12
N LEU A 462 -67.55 -73.75 -26.95
CA LEU A 462 -68.07 -73.78 -28.31
C LEU A 462 -67.31 -74.78 -29.19
N SER A 463 -65.96 -74.88 -29.07
CA SER A 463 -65.13 -75.88 -29.78
C SER A 463 -65.57 -77.29 -29.41
N GLU A 464 -65.71 -77.55 -28.11
CA GLU A 464 -66.12 -78.89 -27.61
C GLU A 464 -67.55 -79.24 -28.09
N ARG A 465 -68.50 -78.26 -28.14
CA ARG A 465 -69.84 -78.48 -28.68
C ARG A 465 -69.78 -78.72 -30.18
N SER A 466 -68.96 -78.03 -30.94
CA SER A 466 -68.79 -78.21 -32.38
C SER A 466 -68.24 -79.61 -32.69
N GLU A 467 -67.28 -80.12 -31.90
CA GLU A 467 -66.73 -81.46 -32.05
C GLU A 467 -67.78 -82.54 -31.77
N ARG A 468 -68.60 -82.29 -30.73
CA ARG A 468 -69.72 -83.18 -30.45
C ARG A 468 -70.79 -83.24 -31.57
N LEU A 469 -71.11 -82.05 -32.10
CA LEU A 469 -72.02 -81.94 -33.22
C LEU A 469 -71.45 -82.56 -34.50
N LEU A 470 -70.17 -82.42 -34.76
CA LEU A 470 -69.45 -83.05 -35.86
C LEU A 470 -69.57 -84.61 -35.81
N SER A 471 -69.35 -85.14 -34.62
CA SER A 471 -69.46 -86.57 -34.41
C SER A 471 -70.93 -87.15 -34.64
N MET A 472 -71.97 -86.29 -34.44
CA MET A 472 -73.34 -86.63 -34.72
C MET A 472 -73.73 -86.35 -36.19
N ALA A 473 -73.14 -85.39 -36.86
CA ALA A 473 -73.43 -84.98 -38.24
C ALA A 473 -72.76 -85.92 -39.28
N ASP A 474 -71.68 -86.57 -39.00
CA ASP A 474 -70.92 -87.45 -39.90
C ASP A 474 -71.76 -88.62 -40.41
N THR A 475 -72.98 -88.87 -39.80
CA THR A 475 -73.87 -89.91 -40.15
C THR A 475 -75.10 -89.46 -40.96
N ALA A 476 -75.34 -88.14 -41.14
CA ALA A 476 -76.66 -87.61 -41.69
C ALA A 476 -76.54 -86.65 -42.86
N ASN A 477 -75.53 -85.82 -43.02
CA ASN A 477 -75.46 -84.79 -44.11
C ASN A 477 -74.07 -84.23 -44.26
N GLU A 478 -73.39 -84.48 -45.42
CA GLU A 478 -72.01 -84.04 -45.72
C GLU A 478 -71.84 -82.47 -45.72
N THR A 479 -72.87 -81.76 -46.13
CA THR A 479 -72.77 -80.26 -46.15
C THR A 479 -72.79 -79.71 -44.74
N LEU A 480 -73.59 -80.22 -43.82
CA LEU A 480 -73.67 -79.79 -42.43
C LEU A 480 -72.36 -80.13 -41.66
N ALA A 481 -71.83 -81.29 -41.97
CA ALA A 481 -70.52 -81.69 -41.38
C ALA A 481 -69.34 -80.81 -41.82
N SER A 482 -69.35 -80.28 -43.08
CA SER A 482 -68.41 -79.33 -43.59
C SER A 482 -68.50 -78.00 -42.86
N GLU A 483 -69.74 -77.44 -42.71
CA GLU A 483 -70.01 -76.16 -42.03
C GLU A 483 -69.61 -76.19 -40.55
N ILE A 484 -69.88 -77.35 -39.87
CA ILE A 484 -69.45 -77.57 -38.46
C ILE A 484 -67.97 -77.68 -38.34
N ARG A 485 -67.25 -78.31 -39.31
CA ARG A 485 -65.78 -78.42 -39.36
C ARG A 485 -65.14 -77.01 -39.56
N ASP A 486 -65.68 -76.21 -40.41
CA ASP A 486 -65.24 -74.85 -40.64
C ASP A 486 -65.46 -73.99 -39.38
N LEU A 487 -66.63 -74.11 -38.71
CA LEU A 487 -66.93 -73.44 -37.44
C LEU A 487 -65.94 -73.87 -36.33
N ALA A 488 -65.63 -75.19 -36.19
CA ALA A 488 -64.66 -75.69 -35.22
C ALA A 488 -63.28 -75.19 -35.50
N THR A 489 -62.90 -75.07 -36.78
CA THR A 489 -61.61 -74.50 -37.18
C THR A 489 -61.54 -73.05 -36.89
N ALA A 490 -62.60 -72.27 -37.22
CA ALA A 490 -62.62 -70.82 -36.89
C ALA A 490 -62.61 -70.59 -35.39
N THR A 491 -63.31 -71.41 -34.60
CA THR A 491 -63.29 -71.30 -33.13
C THR A 491 -61.93 -71.64 -32.51
N ARG A 492 -61.24 -72.62 -33.04
CA ARG A 492 -59.82 -72.91 -32.58
C ARG A 492 -58.88 -71.76 -32.92
N LEU A 493 -59.03 -71.18 -34.14
CA LEU A 493 -58.20 -70.03 -34.51
C LEU A 493 -58.48 -68.80 -33.62
N THR A 494 -59.80 -68.62 -33.29
CA THR A 494 -60.16 -67.51 -32.37
C THR A 494 -59.67 -67.73 -30.97
N ALA A 495 -59.69 -68.97 -30.44
CA ALA A 495 -59.10 -69.32 -29.14
C ALA A 495 -57.61 -69.06 -29.12
N PHE A 496 -56.87 -69.49 -30.17
CA PHE A 496 -55.44 -69.30 -30.27
C PHE A 496 -55.11 -67.81 -30.35
N GLY A 497 -55.87 -67.06 -31.15
CA GLY A 497 -55.68 -65.57 -31.22
C GLY A 497 -55.97 -64.89 -29.87
N ALA A 498 -56.98 -65.33 -29.12
CA ALA A 498 -57.27 -64.84 -27.79
C ALA A 498 -56.15 -65.09 -26.78
N GLU A 499 -55.53 -66.31 -26.82
CA GLU A 499 -54.38 -66.64 -25.99
C GLU A 499 -53.14 -65.81 -26.34
N GLU A 500 -52.87 -65.55 -27.62
CA GLU A 500 -51.80 -64.68 -28.08
C GLU A 500 -51.98 -63.21 -27.62
N VAL A 501 -53.23 -62.70 -27.72
CA VAL A 501 -53.58 -61.36 -27.22
C VAL A 501 -53.45 -61.27 -25.70
N ALA A 502 -53.88 -62.33 -24.96
CA ALA A 502 -53.72 -62.38 -23.51
C ALA A 502 -52.22 -62.36 -23.08
N ALA A 503 -51.39 -63.11 -23.81
CA ALA A 503 -49.94 -63.05 -23.57
C ALA A 503 -49.34 -61.68 -23.85
N SER A 504 -49.81 -61.01 -24.94
CA SER A 504 -49.39 -59.62 -25.26
C SER A 504 -49.87 -58.64 -24.20
N MET A 505 -51.09 -58.79 -23.69
CA MET A 505 -51.62 -57.95 -22.60
C MET A 505 -50.86 -58.13 -21.30
N GLN A 506 -50.41 -59.39 -20.98
CA GLN A 506 -49.56 -59.63 -19.83
C GLN A 506 -48.20 -58.93 -19.96
N GLN A 507 -47.64 -58.90 -21.17
CA GLN A 507 -46.39 -58.18 -21.44
C GLN A 507 -46.58 -56.66 -21.29
N VAL A 508 -47.72 -56.11 -21.79
CA VAL A 508 -48.06 -54.71 -21.56
C VAL A 508 -48.22 -54.40 -20.07
N GLY A 509 -48.84 -55.30 -19.30
CA GLY A 509 -48.96 -55.17 -17.85
C GLY A 509 -47.62 -55.05 -17.15
N ASN A 510 -46.62 -55.85 -17.57
CA ASN A 510 -45.25 -55.78 -17.03
C ASN A 510 -44.57 -54.42 -17.36
N LEU A 511 -44.74 -53.92 -18.61
CA LEU A 511 -44.24 -52.60 -19.01
C LEU A 511 -44.86 -51.46 -18.21
N ILE A 512 -46.14 -51.56 -17.86
CA ILE A 512 -46.85 -50.60 -17.02
C ILE A 512 -46.23 -50.54 -15.61
N VAL A 513 -45.89 -51.69 -15.01
CA VAL A 513 -45.24 -51.77 -13.70
C VAL A 513 -43.81 -51.16 -13.77
N GLU A 514 -43.07 -51.45 -14.85
CA GLU A 514 -41.74 -50.88 -15.09
C GLU A 514 -41.81 -49.34 -15.25
N ASN A 515 -42.72 -48.81 -16.09
CA ASN A 515 -42.96 -47.37 -16.28
C ASN A 515 -43.28 -46.66 -14.95
N ARG A 516 -44.10 -47.32 -14.09
CA ARG A 516 -44.39 -46.76 -12.75
C ARG A 516 -43.13 -46.65 -11.89
N GLY A 517 -42.25 -47.66 -11.93
CA GLY A 517 -40.97 -47.65 -11.24
C GLY A 517 -40.03 -46.55 -11.74
N GLU A 518 -39.93 -46.41 -13.06
CA GLU A 518 -39.14 -45.32 -13.70
C GLU A 518 -39.69 -43.92 -13.37
N ALA A 519 -41.01 -43.71 -13.39
CA ALA A 519 -41.61 -42.46 -12.99
C ALA A 519 -41.29 -42.11 -11.52
N GLN A 520 -41.31 -43.08 -10.62
CA GLN A 520 -40.94 -42.89 -9.22
C GLN A 520 -39.47 -42.51 -9.02
N LEU A 521 -38.57 -43.15 -9.76
CA LEU A 521 -37.13 -42.80 -9.75
C LEU A 521 -36.89 -41.39 -10.32
N ALA A 522 -37.56 -41.02 -11.39
CA ALA A 522 -37.49 -39.70 -11.98
C ALA A 522 -38.04 -38.62 -11.03
N TRP A 523 -39.09 -38.90 -10.24
CA TRP A 523 -39.56 -38.00 -9.20
C TRP A 523 -38.53 -37.78 -8.10
N GLN A 524 -37.91 -38.85 -7.57
CA GLN A 524 -36.87 -38.73 -6.56
C GLN A 524 -35.71 -37.88 -7.08
N ALA A 525 -35.24 -38.13 -8.31
CA ALA A 525 -34.17 -37.34 -8.93
C ALA A 525 -34.57 -35.83 -9.10
N SER A 526 -35.84 -35.57 -9.43
CA SER A 526 -36.37 -34.22 -9.53
C SER A 526 -36.40 -33.51 -8.17
N GLU A 527 -36.74 -34.21 -7.09
CA GLU A 527 -36.77 -33.67 -5.74
C GLU A 527 -35.35 -33.36 -5.23
N GLU A 528 -34.35 -34.25 -5.49
CA GLU A 528 -32.96 -34.01 -5.20
C GLU A 528 -32.39 -32.77 -5.96
N LEU A 529 -32.73 -32.65 -7.24
CA LEU A 529 -32.35 -31.45 -8.03
C LEU A 529 -32.98 -30.18 -7.48
N MET A 530 -34.21 -30.23 -7.03
CA MET A 530 -34.92 -29.10 -6.43
C MET A 530 -34.30 -28.70 -5.09
N HIS A 531 -33.91 -29.66 -4.27
CA HIS A 531 -33.14 -29.45 -3.03
C HIS A 531 -31.81 -28.78 -3.32
N THR A 532 -31.02 -29.34 -4.26
CA THR A 532 -29.72 -28.79 -4.66
C THR A 532 -29.86 -27.35 -5.20
N ALA A 533 -30.88 -27.07 -5.99
CA ALA A 533 -31.18 -25.71 -6.46
C ALA A 533 -31.50 -24.77 -5.30
N GLY A 534 -32.21 -25.26 -4.26
CA GLY A 534 -32.46 -24.52 -3.04
C GLY A 534 -31.19 -24.19 -2.26
N GLU A 535 -30.30 -25.15 -2.11
CA GLU A 535 -28.99 -24.93 -1.46
C GLU A 535 -28.14 -23.92 -2.24
N LEU A 536 -28.09 -24.01 -3.56
CA LEU A 536 -27.39 -23.03 -4.40
C LEU A 536 -27.97 -21.61 -4.22
N ASN A 537 -29.28 -21.48 -4.12
CA ASN A 537 -29.91 -20.20 -3.89
C ASN A 537 -29.58 -19.64 -2.50
N ASN A 538 -29.54 -20.46 -1.47
CA ASN A 538 -29.11 -20.08 -0.12
C ASN A 538 -27.65 -19.62 -0.08
N LEU A 539 -26.76 -20.29 -0.82
CA LEU A 539 -25.37 -19.85 -0.97
C LEU A 539 -25.25 -18.51 -1.67
N VAL A 540 -26.08 -18.24 -2.68
CA VAL A 540 -26.13 -16.93 -3.34
C VAL A 540 -26.66 -15.85 -2.40
N ASP A 541 -27.70 -16.16 -1.62
CA ASP A 541 -28.30 -15.25 -0.65
C ASP A 541 -27.33 -14.82 0.46
N PHE A 542 -26.33 -15.67 0.82
CA PHE A 542 -25.25 -15.29 1.72
C PHE A 542 -24.45 -14.07 1.23
N PHE A 543 -24.34 -13.87 -0.08
CA PHE A 543 -23.67 -12.73 -0.69
C PHE A 543 -24.58 -11.54 -0.96
N ASP A 544 -25.85 -11.59 -0.53
CA ASP A 544 -26.82 -10.49 -0.63
C ASP A 544 -27.17 -9.96 0.78
N PRO A 545 -26.45 -8.92 1.26
CA PRO A 545 -26.65 -8.40 2.61
C PRO A 545 -28.01 -7.72 2.82
N GLU A 546 -28.77 -7.37 1.76
CA GLU A 546 -30.09 -6.76 1.92
C GLU A 546 -31.14 -7.76 2.42
N LYS A 547 -30.91 -9.07 2.25
CA LYS A 547 -31.81 -10.12 2.75
C LYS A 547 -31.54 -10.52 4.22
N HIS A 548 -30.47 -10.03 4.83
CA HIS A 548 -30.12 -10.33 6.24
C HIS A 548 -30.40 -9.17 7.20
N LEU A 549 -31.10 -8.13 6.75
CA LEU A 549 -31.47 -6.95 7.56
C LEU A 549 -32.93 -6.96 8.05
N ASP A 550 -33.64 -8.11 7.93
CA ASP A 550 -34.95 -8.35 8.53
C ASP A 550 -34.86 -9.23 9.78
#